data_ec0078c11db359c290cd16d265fcd994
#
_entry.id   ec0078c11db359c290cd16d265fcd994
#
_cell.length_a   1.000
_cell.length_b   1.000
_cell.length_c   1.000
_cell.angle_alpha   90.00
_cell.angle_beta   90.00
_cell.angle_gamma   90.00
#
_symmetry.space_group_name_H-M   'P 1'
#
loop_
_entity.id
_entity.type
_entity.pdbx_description
1 polymer ?
#
loop_
_entity_poly.entity_id
_entity_poly.type
_entity_poly.pdbx_seq_one_letter_code
_entity_poly.pdbx_strand_id
1 'polypeptide(L)'
;YQRISRERSTASFGFIDSEQLTRQMHSDLASSLEGQIAGLRMNINPNNGDMSPILRGVGTFSPNVGTMPLIVVDDMPTDLTLSEINPYNVESITVLKDAAAASIYGALAANGIIVVVTKQAKEEGAHVNINADWFITSKPNFNSLNLASTSDIIDYQTAVFDANVAE
;
A
#
# COMPACT_ATOMS: atom_id res chain seq x y z
N TYR A 1 -13.47 -24.07 -2.22
CA TYR A 1 -13.27 -23.06 -1.15
C TYR A 1 -14.62 -22.67 -0.56
N GLN A 2 -14.78 -22.84 0.76
CA GLN A 2 -16.00 -22.42 1.46
C GLN A 2 -15.98 -20.91 1.64
N ARG A 3 -16.95 -20.21 1.07
CA ARG A 3 -17.20 -18.79 1.41
C ARG A 3 -17.71 -18.73 2.85
N ILE A 4 -16.83 -18.33 3.75
CA ILE A 4 -17.20 -18.09 5.16
C ILE A 4 -17.81 -16.69 5.21
N SER A 5 -19.03 -16.58 5.75
CA SER A 5 -19.66 -15.27 5.92
C SER A 5 -18.86 -14.43 6.94
N ARG A 6 -18.75 -13.12 6.71
CA ARG A 6 -18.05 -12.14 7.56
C ARG A 6 -18.37 -12.29 9.05
N GLU A 7 -19.61 -12.66 9.36
CA GLU A 7 -20.13 -12.79 10.72
C GLU A 7 -19.64 -14.04 11.47
N ARG A 8 -19.11 -15.03 10.77
CA ARG A 8 -18.62 -16.30 11.35
C ARG A 8 -17.10 -16.38 11.46
N SER A 9 -16.39 -15.40 10.95
CA SER A 9 -14.95 -15.41 11.01
C SER A 9 -14.46 -14.76 12.30
N THR A 10 -13.85 -15.56 13.16
CA THR A 10 -13.12 -15.08 14.35
C THR A 10 -11.74 -14.51 13.99
N ALA A 11 -11.32 -14.66 12.74
CA ALA A 11 -10.03 -14.16 12.26
C ALA A 11 -10.12 -12.66 11.92
N SER A 12 -9.05 -11.93 12.23
CA SER A 12 -8.91 -10.52 11.83
C SER A 12 -8.55 -10.45 10.37
N PHE A 13 -9.53 -10.21 9.49
CA PHE A 13 -9.30 -10.03 8.06
C PHE A 13 -9.85 -8.68 7.55
N GLY A 14 -9.24 -8.18 6.50
CA GLY A 14 -9.77 -7.07 5.70
C GLY A 14 -10.28 -7.61 4.37
N PHE A 15 -11.38 -7.09 3.88
CA PHE A 15 -11.94 -7.45 2.58
C PHE A 15 -12.33 -6.19 1.82
N ILE A 16 -11.98 -6.14 0.56
CA ILE A 16 -12.33 -5.06 -0.38
C ILE A 16 -12.81 -5.72 -1.67
N ASP A 17 -13.93 -5.25 -2.19
CA ASP A 17 -14.43 -5.67 -3.50
C ASP A 17 -13.97 -4.72 -4.63
N SER A 18 -14.21 -5.11 -5.86
CA SER A 18 -13.84 -4.34 -7.05
C SER A 18 -14.50 -2.96 -7.10
N GLU A 19 -15.71 -2.83 -6.56
CA GLU A 19 -16.44 -1.56 -6.53
C GLU A 19 -15.76 -0.57 -5.58
N GLN A 20 -15.31 -1.03 -4.42
CA GLN A 20 -14.57 -0.21 -3.46
C GLN A 20 -13.21 0.22 -4.01
N LEU A 21 -12.50 -0.69 -4.71
CA LEU A 21 -11.21 -0.40 -5.33
C LEU A 21 -11.31 0.69 -6.40
N THR A 22 -12.39 0.69 -7.18
CA THR A 22 -12.57 1.62 -8.31
C THR A 22 -13.25 2.93 -7.92
N ARG A 23 -13.75 3.08 -6.69
CA ARG A 23 -14.36 4.35 -6.21
C ARG A 23 -13.40 5.52 -6.21
N GLN A 24 -12.15 5.28 -5.94
CA GLN A 24 -11.09 6.27 -6.02
C GLN A 24 -10.18 5.90 -7.19
N MET A 25 -9.95 6.85 -8.09
CA MET A 25 -9.04 6.65 -9.21
C MET A 25 -7.60 6.66 -8.70
N HIS A 26 -7.00 5.50 -8.62
CA HIS A 26 -5.58 5.34 -8.30
C HIS A 26 -4.84 4.70 -9.47
N SER A 27 -3.57 5.07 -9.66
CA SER A 27 -2.73 4.54 -10.73
C SER A 27 -2.37 3.07 -10.53
N ASP A 28 -2.36 2.62 -9.28
CA ASP A 28 -1.89 1.30 -8.89
C ASP A 28 -2.67 0.74 -7.70
N LEU A 29 -2.56 -0.57 -7.50
CA LEU A 29 -3.29 -1.27 -6.44
C LEU A 29 -2.80 -0.90 -5.04
N ALA A 30 -1.50 -0.62 -4.87
CA ALA A 30 -0.94 -0.23 -3.58
C ALA A 30 -1.59 1.07 -3.07
N SER A 31 -1.65 2.09 -3.93
CA SER A 31 -2.31 3.36 -3.65
C SER A 31 -3.80 3.19 -3.36
N SER A 32 -4.47 2.26 -4.07
CA SER A 32 -5.91 1.98 -3.86
C SER A 32 -6.21 1.36 -2.51
N LEU A 33 -5.27 0.62 -1.93
CA LEU A 33 -5.44 -0.07 -0.65
C LEU A 33 -5.11 0.80 0.57
N GLU A 34 -4.38 1.88 0.38
CA GLU A 34 -3.97 2.74 1.49
C GLU A 34 -5.19 3.35 2.20
N GLY A 35 -5.22 3.17 3.51
CA GLY A 35 -6.32 3.68 4.36
C GLY A 35 -7.63 2.90 4.29
N GLN A 36 -7.81 1.94 3.35
CA GLN A 36 -9.05 1.17 3.23
C GLN A 36 -9.09 -0.05 4.17
N ILE A 37 -7.94 -0.58 4.56
CA ILE A 37 -7.86 -1.75 5.44
C ILE A 37 -7.19 -1.38 6.75
N ALA A 38 -7.91 -1.54 7.86
CA ALA A 38 -7.34 -1.30 9.19
C ALA A 38 -6.10 -2.15 9.44
N GLY A 39 -4.97 -1.51 9.81
CA GLY A 39 -3.70 -2.18 10.09
C GLY A 39 -2.86 -2.52 8.86
N LEU A 40 -3.30 -2.18 7.65
CA LEU A 40 -2.48 -2.15 6.45
C LEU A 40 -1.95 -0.72 6.26
N ARG A 41 -0.66 -0.57 6.09
CA ARG A 41 0.02 0.69 5.77
C ARG A 41 0.93 0.48 4.57
N MET A 42 1.06 1.48 3.74
CA MET A 42 2.05 1.50 2.67
C MET A 42 3.28 2.26 3.14
N ASN A 43 4.43 1.61 3.04
CA ASN A 43 5.73 2.24 3.26
C ASN A 43 6.28 2.67 1.91
N ILE A 44 6.51 3.96 1.77
CA ILE A 44 7.07 4.52 0.53
C ILE A 44 8.59 4.56 0.68
N ASN A 45 9.29 3.91 -0.23
CA ASN A 45 10.75 3.98 -0.29
C ASN A 45 11.15 5.36 -0.83
N PRO A 46 11.88 6.18 -0.03
CA PRO A 46 12.21 7.55 -0.43
C PRO A 46 13.17 7.63 -1.64
N ASN A 47 13.86 6.53 -1.97
CA ASN A 47 14.84 6.53 -3.05
C ASN A 47 14.23 6.26 -4.43
N ASN A 48 13.21 5.40 -4.50
CA ASN A 48 12.61 4.98 -5.77
C ASN A 48 11.08 5.21 -5.84
N GLY A 49 10.45 5.61 -4.73
CA GLY A 49 9.01 5.82 -4.67
C GLY A 49 8.17 4.54 -4.57
N ASP A 50 8.80 3.36 -4.49
CA ASP A 50 8.07 2.10 -4.41
C ASP A 50 7.26 1.98 -3.13
N MET A 51 6.04 1.51 -3.27
CA MET A 51 5.12 1.26 -2.15
C MET A 51 5.16 -0.19 -1.73
N SER A 52 5.53 -0.43 -0.48
CA SER A 52 5.58 -1.76 0.12
C SER A 52 4.53 -1.90 1.21
N PRO A 53 3.66 -2.93 1.18
CA PRO A 53 2.66 -3.14 2.20
C PRO A 53 3.28 -3.62 3.52
N ILE A 54 2.81 -3.07 4.64
CA ILE A 54 3.16 -3.49 5.99
C ILE A 54 1.86 -3.77 6.74
N LEU A 55 1.75 -4.95 7.33
CA LEU A 55 0.62 -5.34 8.16
C LEU A 55 0.98 -5.26 9.64
N ARG A 56 0.12 -4.58 10.44
CA ARG A 56 0.27 -4.43 11.90
C ARG A 56 1.57 -3.80 12.38
N GLY A 57 2.29 -3.10 11.49
CA GLY A 57 3.57 -2.48 11.80
C GLY A 57 4.75 -3.45 11.71
N VAL A 58 5.93 -2.95 12.04
CA VAL A 58 7.18 -3.73 11.96
C VAL A 58 7.33 -4.52 13.25
N GLY A 59 7.18 -5.85 13.18
CA GLY A 59 7.33 -6.76 14.32
C GLY A 59 8.78 -7.14 14.63
N THR A 60 9.76 -6.66 13.84
CA THR A 60 11.17 -6.99 13.99
C THR A 60 12.05 -5.75 13.92
N PHE A 61 13.08 -5.72 14.74
CA PHE A 61 14.11 -4.67 14.71
C PHE A 61 15.23 -4.97 13.69
N SER A 62 15.19 -6.13 13.05
CA SER A 62 16.21 -6.50 12.06
C SER A 62 15.84 -5.96 10.67
N PRO A 63 16.67 -5.09 10.07
CA PRO A 63 16.40 -4.55 8.74
C PRO A 63 16.47 -5.60 7.62
N ASN A 64 17.05 -6.76 7.91
CA ASN A 64 17.24 -7.84 6.93
C ASN A 64 16.17 -8.92 6.98
N VAL A 65 15.23 -8.87 7.91
CA VAL A 65 14.11 -9.80 7.96
C VAL A 65 12.95 -9.18 7.17
N GLY A 66 12.50 -9.86 6.12
CA GLY A 66 11.38 -9.42 5.30
C GLY A 66 10.16 -9.11 6.18
N THR A 67 9.68 -7.88 6.12
CA THR A 67 8.51 -7.41 6.86
C THR A 67 7.26 -7.40 5.97
N MET A 68 7.44 -7.75 4.69
CA MET A 68 6.37 -7.74 3.70
C MET A 68 5.44 -8.94 3.91
N PRO A 69 4.13 -8.73 3.77
CA PRO A 69 3.17 -9.84 3.70
C PRO A 69 3.36 -10.63 2.40
N LEU A 70 2.98 -11.90 2.43
CA LEU A 70 2.94 -12.73 1.23
C LEU A 70 1.81 -12.25 0.30
N ILE A 71 2.10 -12.06 -0.98
CA ILE A 71 1.10 -11.76 -1.99
C ILE A 71 0.74 -13.05 -2.71
N VAL A 72 -0.56 -13.33 -2.77
CA VAL A 72 -1.13 -14.50 -3.44
C VAL A 72 -2.12 -14.01 -4.48
N VAL A 73 -1.90 -14.35 -5.74
CA VAL A 73 -2.79 -14.00 -6.86
C VAL A 73 -3.42 -15.28 -7.38
N ASP A 74 -4.75 -15.34 -7.40
CA ASP A 74 -5.52 -16.49 -7.86
C ASP A 74 -5.02 -17.83 -7.28
N ASP A 75 -4.88 -17.86 -5.95
CA ASP A 75 -4.40 -19.00 -5.16
C ASP A 75 -2.91 -19.35 -5.33
N MET A 76 -2.16 -18.60 -6.14
CA MET A 76 -0.72 -18.80 -6.35
C MET A 76 0.12 -17.74 -5.64
N PRO A 77 1.05 -18.15 -4.75
CA PRO A 77 2.03 -17.22 -4.20
C PRO A 77 2.87 -16.59 -5.30
N THR A 78 3.10 -15.28 -5.21
CA THR A 78 3.84 -14.53 -6.21
C THR A 78 4.81 -13.55 -5.57
N ASP A 79 5.90 -13.24 -6.29
CA ASP A 79 6.85 -12.20 -5.93
C ASP A 79 6.48 -10.83 -6.54
N LEU A 80 5.33 -10.73 -7.22
CA LEU A 80 4.84 -9.47 -7.75
C LEU A 80 4.58 -8.46 -6.64
N THR A 81 4.88 -7.20 -6.90
CA THR A 81 4.51 -6.10 -6.01
C THR A 81 3.05 -5.69 -6.26
N LEU A 82 2.41 -5.09 -5.27
CA LEU A 82 1.04 -4.57 -5.46
C LEU A 82 0.95 -3.48 -6.53
N SER A 83 2.04 -2.77 -6.77
CA SER A 83 2.09 -1.72 -7.82
C SER A 83 2.09 -2.30 -9.24
N GLU A 84 2.48 -3.57 -9.42
CA GLU A 84 2.46 -4.24 -10.73
C GLU A 84 1.09 -4.82 -11.08
N ILE A 85 0.19 -4.90 -10.10
CA ILE A 85 -1.16 -5.44 -10.30
C ILE A 85 -2.11 -4.31 -10.69
N ASN A 86 -2.76 -4.46 -11.86
CA ASN A 86 -3.75 -3.48 -12.31
C ASN A 86 -5.04 -3.60 -11.49
N PRO A 87 -5.46 -2.55 -10.76
CA PRO A 87 -6.67 -2.58 -9.92
C PRO A 87 -7.95 -2.91 -10.70
N TYR A 88 -8.03 -2.56 -11.99
CA TYR A 88 -9.20 -2.85 -12.83
C TYR A 88 -9.38 -4.34 -13.13
N ASN A 89 -8.31 -5.13 -13.06
CA ASN A 89 -8.36 -6.58 -13.25
C ASN A 89 -8.71 -7.34 -11.96
N VAL A 90 -8.79 -6.64 -10.83
CA VAL A 90 -9.06 -7.26 -9.53
C VAL A 90 -10.56 -7.36 -9.28
N GLU A 91 -11.04 -8.54 -8.87
CA GLU A 91 -12.41 -8.78 -8.42
C GLU A 91 -12.55 -8.50 -6.92
N SER A 92 -11.59 -9.00 -6.12
CA SER A 92 -11.59 -8.78 -4.68
C SER A 92 -10.20 -8.94 -4.07
N ILE A 93 -10.00 -8.31 -2.92
CA ILE A 93 -8.80 -8.45 -2.11
C ILE A 93 -9.19 -8.86 -0.70
N THR A 94 -8.50 -9.86 -0.19
CA THR A 94 -8.64 -10.31 1.20
C THR A 94 -7.28 -10.22 1.89
N VAL A 95 -7.22 -9.48 2.98
CA VAL A 95 -5.99 -9.37 3.79
C VAL A 95 -6.17 -10.17 5.06
N LEU A 96 -5.37 -11.23 5.20
CA LEU A 96 -5.33 -12.11 6.36
C LEU A 96 -4.19 -11.66 7.28
N LYS A 97 -4.54 -11.24 8.49
CA LYS A 97 -3.60 -10.62 9.43
C LYS A 97 -3.13 -11.56 10.54
N ASP A 98 -3.72 -12.74 10.63
CA ASP A 98 -3.56 -13.67 11.77
C ASP A 98 -2.83 -14.96 11.40
N ALA A 99 -2.50 -15.72 12.46
CA ALA A 99 -1.93 -17.07 12.37
C ALA A 99 -2.79 -18.05 11.55
N ALA A 100 -4.08 -17.77 11.32
CA ALA A 100 -4.93 -18.52 10.40
C ALA A 100 -4.35 -18.53 8.97
N ALA A 101 -3.71 -17.43 8.55
CA ALA A 101 -3.01 -17.35 7.29
C ALA A 101 -1.79 -18.27 7.26
N ALA A 102 -1.02 -18.32 8.34
CA ALA A 102 0.18 -19.16 8.44
C ALA A 102 -0.15 -20.66 8.38
N SER A 103 -1.38 -21.07 8.75
CA SER A 103 -1.79 -22.48 8.68
C SER A 103 -1.91 -23.00 7.25
N ILE A 104 -2.15 -22.12 6.27
CA ILE A 104 -2.33 -22.49 4.86
C ILE A 104 -1.00 -22.37 4.08
N TYR A 105 -0.24 -21.29 4.34
CA TYR A 105 0.95 -20.93 3.56
C TYR A 105 2.27 -21.07 4.36
N GLY A 106 2.20 -21.60 5.57
CA GLY A 106 3.38 -21.87 6.41
C GLY A 106 4.15 -20.62 6.82
N ALA A 107 5.47 -20.76 6.95
CA ALA A 107 6.35 -19.70 7.42
C ALA A 107 6.38 -18.44 6.52
N LEU A 108 6.07 -18.58 5.24
CA LEU A 108 5.98 -17.45 4.30
C LEU A 108 4.90 -16.45 4.66
N ALA A 109 3.89 -16.89 5.40
CA ALA A 109 2.76 -16.07 5.85
C ALA A 109 2.96 -15.43 7.23
N ALA A 110 4.16 -15.47 7.79
CA ALA A 110 4.44 -14.95 9.14
C ALA A 110 4.07 -13.46 9.31
N ASN A 111 4.19 -12.68 8.25
CA ASN A 111 3.87 -11.25 8.22
C ASN A 111 2.44 -10.97 7.72
N GLY A 112 1.62 -12.01 7.57
CA GLY A 112 0.28 -11.94 6.98
C GLY A 112 0.27 -12.19 5.48
N ILE A 113 -0.93 -12.21 4.91
CA ILE A 113 -1.14 -12.51 3.49
C ILE A 113 -2.10 -11.51 2.89
N ILE A 114 -1.82 -11.11 1.66
CA ILE A 114 -2.72 -10.36 0.80
C ILE A 114 -3.13 -11.28 -0.34
N VAL A 115 -4.38 -11.74 -0.32
CA VAL A 115 -4.96 -12.58 -1.38
C VAL A 115 -5.67 -11.68 -2.36
N VAL A 116 -5.26 -11.71 -3.61
CA VAL A 116 -5.85 -10.98 -4.72
C VAL A 116 -6.56 -11.99 -5.62
N VAL A 117 -7.84 -11.76 -5.88
CA VAL A 117 -8.62 -12.55 -6.84
C VAL A 117 -8.86 -11.70 -8.05
N THR A 118 -8.48 -12.20 -9.23
CA THR A 118 -8.67 -11.47 -10.48
C THR A 118 -10.05 -11.74 -11.08
N LYS A 119 -10.52 -10.80 -11.89
CA LYS A 119 -11.77 -10.94 -12.63
C LYS A 119 -11.65 -12.05 -13.66
N GLN A 120 -12.55 -13.01 -13.58
CA GLN A 120 -12.63 -14.07 -14.58
C GLN A 120 -13.70 -13.74 -15.64
N ALA A 121 -13.48 -14.19 -16.87
CA ALA A 121 -14.50 -14.10 -17.90
C ALA A 121 -15.74 -14.89 -17.46
N LYS A 122 -16.89 -14.23 -17.37
CA LYS A 122 -18.16 -14.82 -16.93
C LYS A 122 -19.00 -15.34 -18.09
N GLU A 123 -18.69 -14.92 -19.31
CA GLU A 123 -19.45 -15.23 -20.53
C GLU A 123 -18.51 -15.73 -21.62
N GLU A 124 -19.03 -16.61 -22.48
CA GLU A 124 -18.34 -17.04 -23.69
C GLU A 124 -18.32 -15.90 -24.72
N GLY A 125 -17.13 -15.51 -25.17
CA GLY A 125 -16.94 -14.46 -26.16
C GLY A 125 -15.74 -13.56 -25.85
N ALA A 126 -15.38 -12.73 -26.82
CA ALA A 126 -14.34 -11.72 -26.61
C ALA A 126 -14.99 -10.44 -26.06
N HIS A 127 -14.69 -10.11 -24.79
CA HIS A 127 -15.09 -8.87 -24.16
C HIS A 127 -13.87 -7.95 -24.07
N VAL A 128 -13.99 -6.74 -24.64
CA VAL A 128 -12.95 -5.73 -24.56
C VAL A 128 -13.45 -4.59 -23.67
N ASN A 129 -12.81 -4.41 -22.51
CA ASN A 129 -13.05 -3.27 -21.65
C ASN A 129 -11.87 -2.30 -21.78
N ILE A 130 -12.17 -1.05 -22.12
CA ILE A 130 -11.15 0.01 -22.24
C ILE A 130 -11.43 1.02 -21.14
N ASN A 131 -10.49 1.18 -20.21
CA ASN A 131 -10.51 2.21 -19.19
C ASN A 131 -9.37 3.19 -19.51
N ALA A 132 -9.66 4.49 -19.47
CA ALA A 132 -8.66 5.54 -19.67
C ALA A 132 -8.79 6.57 -18.55
N ASP A 133 -7.75 6.68 -17.73
CA ASP A 133 -7.69 7.61 -16.61
C ASP A 133 -6.68 8.72 -16.93
N TRP A 134 -7.05 9.95 -16.59
CA TRP A 134 -6.21 11.11 -16.82
C TRP A 134 -5.89 11.76 -15.48
N PHE A 135 -4.62 11.78 -15.11
CA PHE A 135 -4.14 12.43 -13.90
C PHE A 135 -3.47 13.75 -14.27
N ILE A 136 -4.02 14.85 -13.76
CA ILE A 136 -3.43 16.19 -13.93
C ILE A 136 -2.94 16.65 -12.56
N THR A 137 -1.64 16.68 -12.39
CA THR A 137 -1.01 17.24 -11.19
C THR A 137 -0.55 18.67 -11.48
N SER A 138 -1.14 19.63 -10.78
CA SER A 138 -0.68 21.02 -10.86
C SER A 138 0.67 21.20 -10.16
N LYS A 139 1.46 22.15 -10.67
CA LYS A 139 2.72 22.50 -10.00
C LYS A 139 2.44 22.95 -8.56
N PRO A 140 3.19 22.42 -7.57
CA PRO A 140 3.03 22.86 -6.18
C PRO A 140 3.25 24.37 -6.06
N ASN A 141 2.34 25.02 -5.36
CA ASN A 141 2.49 26.45 -5.06
C ASN A 141 3.29 26.63 -3.77
N PHE A 142 4.58 26.86 -3.91
CA PHE A 142 5.48 27.06 -2.78
C PHE A 142 5.25 28.40 -2.04
N ASN A 143 4.56 29.35 -2.66
CA ASN A 143 4.26 30.64 -2.02
C ASN A 143 3.26 30.52 -0.84
N SER A 144 2.53 29.41 -0.76
CA SER A 144 1.64 29.12 0.37
C SER A 144 2.38 28.50 1.57
N LEU A 145 3.62 28.07 1.37
CA LEU A 145 4.46 27.56 2.44
C LEU A 145 5.24 28.76 3.01
N ASN A 146 5.13 29.01 4.31
CA ASN A 146 5.97 29.97 5.02
C ASN A 146 7.41 29.44 5.10
N LEU A 147 8.08 29.41 3.96
CA LEU A 147 9.49 29.02 3.92
C LEU A 147 10.33 30.25 4.28
N ALA A 148 11.30 30.04 5.16
CA ALA A 148 12.31 31.06 5.43
C ALA A 148 13.03 31.45 4.15
N SER A 149 13.21 32.74 3.91
CA SER A 149 14.02 33.23 2.78
C SER A 149 15.49 32.88 3.02
N THR A 150 16.29 32.92 1.95
CA THR A 150 17.74 32.72 2.09
C THR A 150 18.37 33.73 3.01
N SER A 151 17.86 34.98 3.03
CA SER A 151 18.31 36.01 3.97
C SER A 151 18.00 35.65 5.41
N ASP A 152 16.78 35.15 5.70
CA ASP A 152 16.40 34.76 7.07
C ASP A 152 17.26 33.61 7.59
N ILE A 153 17.63 32.67 6.72
CA ILE A 153 18.52 31.55 7.07
C ILE A 153 19.94 32.06 7.36
N ILE A 154 20.45 32.98 6.55
CA ILE A 154 21.78 33.58 6.77
C ILE A 154 21.81 34.38 8.06
N ASP A 155 20.78 35.22 8.33
CA ASP A 155 20.68 36.01 9.54
C ASP A 155 20.61 35.13 10.79
N TYR A 156 19.86 34.03 10.73
CA TYR A 156 19.81 33.03 11.79
C TYR A 156 21.17 32.38 12.04
N GLN A 157 21.85 31.94 10.96
CA GLN A 157 23.17 31.30 11.07
C GLN A 157 24.21 32.27 11.65
N THR A 158 24.17 33.54 11.21
CA THR A 158 25.08 34.59 11.73
C THR A 158 24.84 34.83 13.19
N ALA A 159 23.57 34.95 13.61
CA ALA A 159 23.23 35.16 15.03
C ALA A 159 23.68 33.97 15.92
N VAL A 160 23.53 32.75 15.43
CA VAL A 160 24.00 31.52 16.13
C VAL A 160 25.52 31.50 16.23
N PHE A 161 26.22 31.88 15.16
CA PHE A 161 27.68 31.95 15.17
C PHE A 161 28.21 33.00 16.13
N ASP A 162 27.65 34.21 16.10
CA ASP A 162 28.04 35.30 17.00
C ASP A 162 27.78 34.95 18.47
N ALA A 163 26.68 34.26 18.78
CA ALA A 163 26.37 33.80 20.13
C ALA A 163 27.38 32.75 20.63
N ASN A 164 27.87 31.84 19.73
CA ASN A 164 28.86 30.83 20.12
C ASN A 164 30.30 31.35 20.19
N VAL A 165 30.59 32.53 19.63
CA VAL A 165 31.93 33.16 19.69
C VAL A 165 32.04 34.11 20.91
N ALA A 166 30.90 34.49 21.50
CA ALA A 166 30.84 35.39 22.64
C ALA A 166 30.99 34.67 24.01
N GLU A 167 31.05 33.34 24.05
CA GLU A 167 31.39 32.52 25.21
C GLU A 167 32.89 32.14 25.19
#